data_2b82240bc89a2e4af6c322dd3af2df90
#
_entry.id   2b82240bc89a2e4af6c322dd3af2df90
#
_cell.length_a   1.000
_cell.length_b   1.000
_cell.length_c   1.000
_cell.angle_alpha   90.00
_cell.angle_beta   90.00
_cell.angle_gamma   90.00
#
_symmetry.space_group_name_H-M   'P 1'
#
loop_
_entity.id
_entity.type
_entity.pdbx_description
1 polymer ?
#
loop_
_entity_poly.entity_id
_entity_poly.type
_entity_poly.pdbx_seq_one_letter_code
_entity_poly.pdbx_strand_id
1 'polypeptide(L)'
;MLEINHITVRSAKIAQPLTFAICPDFHNGDVDLVLSACRGVDAILVVGDLVDRHDHRTNGFDNAVRFLEEAPDVALVFYSIGNHERKLRTLADYWPHVEASRVTVLDDRFVEFGGIVLGGLSSIRVGKDEHKLPLQLAEKKPFLRAMSEQPGFKLLMCHHPEYFATAVLNRDIDLTVAGHAHGGQVRIGRQGIYSPGQWLFPKLTSGFYYDDRLLVSRGVTNATWAPRINCGCEVIILHLEAEHA
;
A
#
# COMPACT_ATOMS: atom_id res chain seq x y z
N MET A 1 -7.93 15.89 -8.99
CA MET A 1 -8.74 14.83 -9.65
C MET A 1 -8.10 13.50 -9.32
N LEU A 2 -8.88 12.49 -8.94
CA LEU A 2 -8.42 11.12 -8.72
C LEU A 2 -8.46 10.39 -10.07
N GLU A 3 -7.36 9.79 -10.47
CA GLU A 3 -7.24 8.99 -11.70
C GLU A 3 -7.49 7.51 -11.37
N ILE A 4 -8.07 6.76 -12.30
CA ILE A 4 -8.21 5.31 -12.20
C ILE A 4 -7.31 4.70 -13.26
N ASN A 5 -6.29 3.95 -12.84
CA ASN A 5 -5.31 3.34 -13.73
C ASN A 5 -5.43 1.82 -13.69
N HIS A 6 -5.65 1.21 -14.85
CA HIS A 6 -5.73 -0.23 -14.98
C HIS A 6 -4.37 -0.82 -15.33
N ILE A 7 -3.93 -1.82 -14.57
CA ILE A 7 -2.65 -2.53 -14.75
C ILE A 7 -2.95 -4.02 -14.76
N THR A 8 -2.39 -4.75 -15.73
CA THR A 8 -2.52 -6.21 -15.81
C THR A 8 -1.17 -6.87 -15.57
N VAL A 9 -1.15 -7.86 -14.68
CA VAL A 9 -0.01 -8.75 -14.43
C VAL A 9 -0.41 -10.17 -14.76
N ARG A 10 0.38 -10.83 -15.61
CA ARG A 10 0.17 -12.22 -16.03
C ARG A 10 1.22 -13.13 -15.43
N SER A 11 0.79 -14.31 -14.99
CA SER A 11 1.70 -15.32 -14.48
C SER A 11 1.09 -16.72 -14.57
N ALA A 12 1.90 -17.70 -14.90
CA ALA A 12 1.50 -19.11 -14.86
C ALA A 12 1.17 -19.61 -13.43
N LYS A 13 1.57 -18.85 -12.39
CA LYS A 13 1.24 -19.15 -10.99
C LYS A 13 -0.17 -18.68 -10.58
N ILE A 14 -0.89 -17.95 -11.43
CA ILE A 14 -2.24 -17.44 -11.18
C ILE A 14 -3.25 -18.45 -11.75
N ALA A 15 -4.06 -19.05 -10.87
CA ALA A 15 -5.00 -20.08 -11.25
C ALA A 15 -6.33 -19.52 -11.79
N GLN A 16 -6.74 -18.35 -11.30
CA GLN A 16 -7.98 -17.68 -11.71
C GLN A 16 -7.79 -16.16 -11.72
N PRO A 17 -8.52 -15.43 -12.57
CA PRO A 17 -8.43 -13.97 -12.59
C PRO A 17 -8.85 -13.37 -11.25
N LEU A 18 -8.13 -12.32 -10.81
CA LEU A 18 -8.46 -11.52 -9.64
C LEU A 18 -8.25 -10.04 -9.96
N THR A 19 -9.12 -9.22 -9.41
CA THR A 19 -9.04 -7.76 -9.57
C THR A 19 -8.97 -7.07 -8.21
N PHE A 20 -7.97 -6.21 -8.03
CA PHE A 20 -7.74 -5.49 -6.78
C PHE A 20 -7.76 -3.99 -7.01
N ALA A 21 -8.37 -3.23 -6.08
CA ALA A 21 -8.14 -1.79 -5.98
C ALA A 21 -6.98 -1.52 -5.00
N ILE A 22 -5.89 -0.94 -5.50
CA ILE A 22 -4.72 -0.60 -4.68
C ILE A 22 -4.90 0.83 -4.16
N CYS A 23 -5.07 0.98 -2.85
CA CYS A 23 -5.41 2.23 -2.17
C CYS A 23 -4.40 2.56 -1.05
N PRO A 24 -3.17 2.99 -1.35
CA PRO A 24 -2.24 3.53 -0.36
C PRO A 24 -2.51 5.01 -0.11
N ASP A 25 -1.98 5.53 1.00
CA ASP A 25 -1.90 6.96 1.29
C ASP A 25 -3.29 7.65 1.24
N PHE A 26 -4.28 7.05 1.92
CA PHE A 26 -5.63 7.63 2.02
C PHE A 26 -5.66 8.87 2.91
N HIS A 27 -4.88 8.86 4.02
CA HIS A 27 -4.66 10.02 4.89
C HIS A 27 -5.95 10.75 5.29
N ASN A 28 -6.94 10.01 5.74
CA ASN A 28 -8.24 10.58 6.14
C ASN A 28 -8.94 11.37 5.01
N GLY A 29 -8.78 10.91 3.76
CA GLY A 29 -9.25 11.58 2.54
C GLY A 29 -10.74 11.47 2.29
N ASP A 30 -11.15 11.65 1.04
CA ASP A 30 -12.55 11.58 0.60
C ASP A 30 -12.97 10.13 0.37
N VAL A 31 -13.84 9.61 1.27
CA VAL A 31 -14.33 8.23 1.26
C VAL A 31 -15.14 7.93 0.00
N ASP A 32 -16.10 8.79 -0.33
CA ASP A 32 -17.02 8.57 -1.45
C ASP A 32 -16.27 8.51 -2.77
N LEU A 33 -15.29 9.41 -2.93
CA LEU A 33 -14.45 9.48 -4.12
C LEU A 33 -13.64 8.21 -4.31
N VAL A 34 -12.98 7.71 -3.24
CA VAL A 34 -12.12 6.53 -3.32
C VAL A 34 -12.96 5.27 -3.46
N LEU A 35 -14.02 5.09 -2.68
CA LEU A 35 -14.86 3.89 -2.75
C LEU A 35 -15.62 3.79 -4.07
N SER A 36 -15.98 4.92 -4.69
CA SER A 36 -16.59 4.89 -6.04
C SER A 36 -15.65 4.30 -7.10
N ALA A 37 -14.34 4.54 -6.96
CA ALA A 37 -13.30 3.99 -7.84
C ALA A 37 -13.00 2.51 -7.57
N CYS A 38 -13.39 1.99 -6.40
CA CYS A 38 -13.15 0.61 -5.99
C CYS A 38 -14.30 -0.36 -6.35
N ARG A 39 -15.34 0.09 -7.05
CA ARG A 39 -16.49 -0.77 -7.38
C ARG A 39 -16.13 -1.85 -8.39
N GLY A 40 -16.64 -3.07 -8.14
CA GLY A 40 -16.50 -4.20 -9.07
C GLY A 40 -15.14 -4.91 -8.99
N VAL A 41 -14.36 -4.69 -7.94
CA VAL A 41 -13.14 -5.46 -7.65
C VAL A 41 -13.42 -6.61 -6.68
N ASP A 42 -12.55 -7.61 -6.65
CA ASP A 42 -12.64 -8.74 -5.72
C ASP A 42 -12.21 -8.33 -4.31
N ALA A 43 -11.20 -7.45 -4.21
CA ALA A 43 -10.77 -6.88 -2.94
C ALA A 43 -10.13 -5.50 -3.08
N ILE A 44 -10.21 -4.72 -1.98
CA ILE A 44 -9.52 -3.44 -1.79
C ILE A 44 -8.28 -3.69 -0.95
N LEU A 45 -7.12 -3.28 -1.45
CA LEU A 45 -5.84 -3.37 -0.75
C LEU A 45 -5.46 -1.99 -0.21
N VAL A 46 -5.65 -1.77 1.10
CA VAL A 46 -5.18 -0.57 1.80
C VAL A 46 -3.72 -0.76 2.14
N VAL A 47 -2.84 -0.16 1.34
CA VAL A 47 -1.39 -0.36 1.43
C VAL A 47 -0.75 0.70 2.35
N GLY A 48 -1.25 0.79 3.59
CA GLY A 48 -0.77 1.70 4.62
C GLY A 48 -1.24 3.15 4.48
N ASP A 49 -1.07 3.88 5.55
CA ASP A 49 -1.38 5.31 5.71
C ASP A 49 -2.86 5.62 5.40
N LEU A 50 -3.77 4.86 6.03
CA LEU A 50 -5.21 5.14 6.02
C LEU A 50 -5.50 6.41 6.81
N VAL A 51 -4.80 6.64 7.92
CA VAL A 51 -4.89 7.84 8.77
C VAL A 51 -3.83 8.87 8.41
N ASP A 52 -4.07 10.14 8.78
CA ASP A 52 -3.03 11.17 8.77
C ASP A 52 -2.64 11.55 10.21
N ARG A 53 -1.44 11.20 10.62
CA ARG A 53 -0.89 11.54 11.95
C ARG A 53 -0.73 13.04 12.21
N HIS A 54 -0.79 13.85 11.17
CA HIS A 54 -0.64 15.32 11.24
C HIS A 54 -1.97 16.06 11.13
N ASP A 55 -3.06 15.34 10.94
CA ASP A 55 -4.37 15.96 10.80
C ASP A 55 -4.90 16.44 12.16
N HIS A 56 -4.60 17.72 12.42
CA HIS A 56 -5.13 18.46 13.57
C HIS A 56 -6.40 19.26 13.21
N ARG A 57 -6.84 19.22 11.96
CA ARG A 57 -7.91 20.06 11.43
C ARG A 57 -9.25 19.34 11.34
N THR A 58 -9.22 18.05 11.17
CA THR A 58 -10.35 17.15 11.28
C THR A 58 -10.18 16.35 12.55
N ASN A 59 -11.21 15.75 13.10
CA ASN A 59 -11.15 14.99 14.36
C ASN A 59 -10.20 13.76 14.29
N GLY A 60 -9.09 13.90 13.61
CA GLY A 60 -7.93 13.02 13.56
C GLY A 60 -8.06 11.83 12.64
N PHE A 61 -9.20 11.13 12.58
CA PHE A 61 -9.35 9.91 11.77
C PHE A 61 -10.81 9.57 11.37
N ASP A 62 -11.72 10.53 11.39
CA ASP A 62 -13.16 10.28 11.15
C ASP A 62 -13.42 9.65 9.77
N ASN A 63 -12.77 10.16 8.71
CA ASN A 63 -12.91 9.59 7.37
C ASN A 63 -12.22 8.23 7.24
N ALA A 64 -11.14 7.98 7.98
CA ALA A 64 -10.51 6.67 8.02
C ALA A 64 -11.45 5.64 8.69
N VAL A 65 -12.13 6.01 9.78
CA VAL A 65 -13.14 5.18 10.43
C VAL A 65 -14.32 4.93 9.50
N ARG A 66 -14.84 5.98 8.86
CA ARG A 66 -15.90 5.85 7.86
C ARG A 66 -15.48 4.92 6.71
N PHE A 67 -14.24 5.01 6.24
CA PHE A 67 -13.71 4.10 5.23
C PHE A 67 -13.70 2.64 5.72
N LEU A 68 -13.27 2.39 6.96
CA LEU A 68 -13.26 1.05 7.56
C LEU A 68 -14.68 0.45 7.70
N GLU A 69 -15.69 1.29 7.92
CA GLU A 69 -17.09 0.89 8.03
C GLU A 69 -17.71 0.58 6.66
N GLU A 70 -17.48 1.45 5.66
CA GLU A 70 -18.17 1.41 4.36
C GLU A 70 -17.44 0.57 3.29
N ALA A 71 -16.11 0.52 3.29
CA ALA A 71 -15.35 -0.21 2.28
C ALA A 71 -15.69 -1.71 2.21
N PRO A 72 -15.98 -2.42 3.34
CA PRO A 72 -16.39 -3.81 3.31
C PRO A 72 -17.76 -4.08 2.65
N ASP A 73 -18.57 -3.05 2.41
CA ASP A 73 -19.82 -3.15 1.64
C ASP A 73 -19.55 -3.04 0.12
N VAL A 74 -18.38 -2.56 -0.27
CA VAL A 74 -17.96 -2.46 -1.67
C VAL A 74 -17.24 -3.74 -2.13
N ALA A 75 -16.25 -4.22 -1.34
CA ALA A 75 -15.49 -5.44 -1.59
C ALA A 75 -14.79 -5.91 -0.31
N LEU A 76 -14.16 -7.10 -0.33
CA LEU A 76 -13.30 -7.52 0.77
C LEU A 76 -12.15 -6.54 0.96
N VAL A 77 -11.75 -6.27 2.20
CA VAL A 77 -10.69 -5.29 2.49
C VAL A 77 -9.53 -5.96 3.21
N PHE A 78 -8.33 -5.81 2.65
CA PHE A 78 -7.08 -6.16 3.31
C PHE A 78 -6.30 -4.89 3.62
N TYR A 79 -5.77 -4.79 4.84
CA TYR A 79 -5.11 -3.59 5.34
C TYR A 79 -3.71 -3.91 5.89
N SER A 80 -2.68 -3.37 5.27
CA SER A 80 -1.30 -3.37 5.81
C SER A 80 -0.97 -2.04 6.47
N ILE A 81 -0.10 -2.07 7.47
CA ILE A 81 0.16 -0.92 8.34
C ILE A 81 1.25 -0.02 7.75
N GLY A 82 0.92 1.27 7.57
CA GLY A 82 1.84 2.30 7.11
C GLY A 82 2.60 3.00 8.27
N ASN A 83 3.34 4.03 7.93
CA ASN A 83 4.11 4.77 8.93
C ASN A 83 3.26 5.81 9.69
N HIS A 84 2.14 6.24 9.14
CA HIS A 84 1.23 7.13 9.84
C HIS A 84 0.52 6.40 10.97
N GLU A 85 0.05 5.17 10.77
CA GLU A 85 -0.48 4.34 11.85
C GLU A 85 0.55 4.12 12.96
N ARG A 86 1.79 3.74 12.60
CA ARG A 86 2.87 3.49 13.59
C ARG A 86 3.25 4.72 14.43
N LYS A 87 2.95 5.93 13.95
CA LYS A 87 3.30 7.20 14.59
C LYS A 87 2.09 8.00 15.06
N LEU A 88 0.88 7.47 14.90
CA LEU A 88 -0.35 8.11 15.33
C LEU A 88 -0.36 8.25 16.86
N ARG A 89 -0.54 9.48 17.36
CA ARG A 89 -0.57 9.75 18.81
C ARG A 89 -1.83 9.21 19.47
N THR A 90 -2.95 9.21 18.73
CA THR A 90 -4.26 8.70 19.12
C THR A 90 -4.49 7.26 18.67
N LEU A 91 -3.41 6.46 18.54
CA LEU A 91 -3.52 5.07 18.09
C LEU A 91 -4.44 4.24 18.98
N ALA A 92 -4.42 4.48 20.29
CA ALA A 92 -5.28 3.79 21.25
C ALA A 92 -6.78 4.11 21.03
N ASP A 93 -7.10 5.30 20.48
CA ASP A 93 -8.48 5.69 20.16
C ASP A 93 -8.89 5.17 18.78
N TYR A 94 -7.96 5.12 17.83
CA TYR A 94 -8.21 4.67 16.46
C TYR A 94 -8.31 3.14 16.34
N TRP A 95 -7.41 2.40 17.01
CA TRP A 95 -7.28 0.96 16.81
C TRP A 95 -8.54 0.13 17.15
N PRO A 96 -9.34 0.48 18.17
CA PRO A 96 -10.62 -0.19 18.42
C PRO A 96 -11.59 -0.14 17.23
N HIS A 97 -11.57 0.92 16.42
CA HIS A 97 -12.38 0.99 15.19
C HIS A 97 -11.90 0.00 14.13
N VAL A 98 -10.57 -0.18 14.01
CA VAL A 98 -9.99 -1.19 13.11
C VAL A 98 -10.42 -2.59 13.55
N GLU A 99 -10.32 -2.90 14.85
CA GLU A 99 -10.69 -4.21 15.41
C GLU A 99 -12.20 -4.50 15.31
N ALA A 100 -13.04 -3.46 15.40
CA ALA A 100 -14.48 -3.59 15.27
C ALA A 100 -14.94 -3.69 13.79
N SER A 101 -14.09 -3.34 12.85
CA SER A 101 -14.40 -3.35 11.42
C SER A 101 -14.35 -4.77 10.83
N ARG A 102 -14.88 -4.91 9.60
CA ARG A 102 -14.84 -6.16 8.83
C ARG A 102 -13.58 -6.28 7.96
N VAL A 103 -12.55 -5.46 8.20
CA VAL A 103 -11.31 -5.50 7.43
C VAL A 103 -10.36 -6.57 7.96
N THR A 104 -9.62 -7.20 7.06
CA THR A 104 -8.55 -8.14 7.43
C THR A 104 -7.23 -7.41 7.53
N VAL A 105 -6.71 -7.23 8.75
CA VAL A 105 -5.42 -6.59 8.97
C VAL A 105 -4.29 -7.59 8.74
N LEU A 106 -3.35 -7.23 7.87
CA LEU A 106 -2.13 -7.98 7.57
C LEU A 106 -0.91 -7.26 8.17
N ASP A 107 -0.73 -7.36 9.48
CA ASP A 107 0.44 -6.83 10.22
C ASP A 107 1.50 -7.93 10.32
N ASP A 108 2.45 -7.96 9.36
CA ASP A 108 3.44 -9.01 9.18
C ASP A 108 2.81 -10.42 9.11
N ARG A 109 1.73 -10.52 8.33
CA ARG A 109 0.96 -11.73 8.12
C ARG A 109 0.65 -11.93 6.65
N PHE A 110 0.30 -13.15 6.28
CA PHE A 110 -0.26 -13.47 4.98
C PHE A 110 -1.48 -14.39 5.12
N VAL A 111 -2.30 -14.38 4.12
CA VAL A 111 -3.49 -15.24 3.96
C VAL A 111 -3.50 -15.80 2.55
N GLU A 112 -4.22 -16.89 2.35
CA GLU A 112 -4.60 -17.34 1.02
C GLU A 112 -5.90 -16.65 0.60
N PHE A 113 -5.92 -16.08 -0.60
CA PHE A 113 -7.09 -15.43 -1.17
C PHE A 113 -7.15 -15.68 -2.68
N GLY A 114 -8.23 -16.28 -3.17
CA GLY A 114 -8.42 -16.52 -4.60
C GLY A 114 -7.31 -17.38 -5.26
N GLY A 115 -6.66 -18.26 -4.49
CA GLY A 115 -5.57 -19.10 -4.97
C GLY A 115 -4.20 -18.40 -5.07
N ILE A 116 -4.08 -17.19 -4.50
CA ILE A 116 -2.80 -16.50 -4.33
C ILE A 116 -2.46 -16.34 -2.84
N VAL A 117 -1.20 -16.08 -2.53
CA VAL A 117 -0.74 -15.69 -1.19
C VAL A 117 -0.67 -14.18 -1.11
N LEU A 118 -1.55 -13.58 -0.30
CA LEU A 118 -1.60 -12.13 -0.07
C LEU A 118 -0.98 -11.79 1.29
N GLY A 119 0.10 -11.02 1.31
CA GLY A 119 0.80 -10.63 2.52
C GLY A 119 0.83 -9.13 2.77
N GLY A 120 1.02 -8.76 4.05
CA GLY A 120 1.23 -7.37 4.45
C GLY A 120 2.51 -7.22 5.26
N LEU A 121 3.50 -6.49 4.72
CA LEU A 121 4.72 -6.09 5.41
C LEU A 121 4.49 -4.72 6.03
N SER A 122 4.32 -4.69 7.33
CA SER A 122 4.04 -3.45 8.05
C SER A 122 5.26 -2.55 8.17
N SER A 123 5.01 -1.25 8.14
CA SER A 123 6.03 -0.24 8.43
C SER A 123 6.62 -0.45 9.81
N ILE A 124 7.91 -0.21 9.92
CA ILE A 124 8.61 -0.18 11.20
C ILE A 124 8.49 1.20 11.85
N ARG A 125 8.53 1.23 13.17
CA ARG A 125 8.54 2.49 13.91
C ARG A 125 9.95 3.09 13.86
N VAL A 126 10.27 3.84 12.81
CA VAL A 126 11.53 4.57 12.72
C VAL A 126 11.43 5.80 13.61
N GLY A 127 12.24 5.84 14.67
CA GLY A 127 12.48 7.07 15.43
C GLY A 127 13.41 8.01 14.65
N LYS A 128 14.15 8.88 15.36
CA LYS A 128 15.17 9.75 14.75
C LYS A 128 16.39 8.99 14.21
N ASP A 129 16.45 7.69 14.44
CA ASP A 129 17.60 6.83 14.16
C ASP A 129 17.35 6.02 12.86
N GLU A 130 17.45 6.66 11.69
CA GLU A 130 17.32 5.99 10.38
C GLU A 130 18.35 4.88 10.18
N HIS A 131 19.49 4.92 10.87
CA HIS A 131 20.51 3.86 10.85
C HIS A 131 20.07 2.55 11.52
N LYS A 132 18.98 2.53 12.28
CA LYS A 132 18.36 1.30 12.82
C LYS A 132 17.46 0.56 11.83
N LEU A 133 17.17 1.16 10.67
CA LEU A 133 16.29 0.58 9.65
C LEU A 133 16.71 -0.85 9.24
N PRO A 134 18.00 -1.14 8.95
CA PRO A 134 18.40 -2.50 8.58
C PRO A 134 18.17 -3.53 9.69
N LEU A 135 18.35 -3.15 10.96
CA LEU A 135 18.13 -4.04 12.10
C LEU A 135 16.64 -4.33 12.29
N GLN A 136 15.80 -3.31 12.23
CA GLN A 136 14.34 -3.48 12.36
C GLN A 136 13.75 -4.25 11.17
N LEU A 137 14.28 -4.07 9.96
CA LEU A 137 13.90 -4.90 8.81
C LEU A 137 14.37 -6.36 8.97
N ALA A 138 15.44 -6.60 9.72
CA ALA A 138 15.87 -7.95 10.02
C ALA A 138 14.84 -8.72 10.86
N GLU A 139 14.08 -8.04 11.74
CA GLU A 139 12.99 -8.64 12.52
C GLU A 139 11.85 -9.14 11.64
N LYS A 140 11.66 -8.57 10.43
CA LYS A 140 10.65 -8.99 9.46
C LYS A 140 11.05 -10.24 8.65
N LYS A 141 12.29 -10.67 8.74
CA LYS A 141 12.80 -11.82 7.96
C LYS A 141 12.04 -13.12 8.16
N PRO A 142 11.60 -13.50 9.39
CA PRO A 142 10.83 -14.74 9.59
C PRO A 142 9.50 -14.74 8.82
N PHE A 143 8.75 -13.63 8.87
CA PHE A 143 7.50 -13.47 8.11
C PHE A 143 7.75 -13.58 6.60
N LEU A 144 8.69 -12.80 6.06
CA LEU A 144 9.01 -12.78 4.65
C LEU A 144 9.53 -14.14 4.15
N ARG A 145 10.28 -14.87 4.99
CA ARG A 145 10.71 -16.22 4.68
C ARG A 145 9.54 -17.16 4.60
N ALA A 146 8.67 -17.18 5.61
CA ALA A 146 7.48 -18.03 5.65
C ALA A 146 6.56 -17.77 4.45
N MET A 147 6.37 -16.51 4.05
CA MET A 147 5.61 -16.15 2.87
C MET A 147 6.27 -16.64 1.57
N SER A 148 7.61 -16.50 1.45
CA SER A 148 8.36 -16.94 0.26
C SER A 148 8.29 -18.46 0.04
N GLU A 149 8.16 -19.23 1.11
CA GLU A 149 8.07 -20.70 1.08
C GLU A 149 6.67 -21.21 0.68
N GLN A 150 5.66 -20.31 0.59
CA GLN A 150 4.33 -20.72 0.14
C GLN A 150 4.29 -21.02 -1.37
N PRO A 151 3.46 -21.96 -1.82
CA PRO A 151 3.24 -22.19 -3.25
C PRO A 151 2.38 -21.08 -3.86
N GLY A 152 2.37 -21.00 -5.21
CA GLY A 152 1.51 -20.09 -5.97
C GLY A 152 2.06 -18.68 -6.10
N PHE A 153 1.23 -17.78 -6.63
CA PHE A 153 1.55 -16.37 -6.81
C PHE A 153 1.51 -15.62 -5.47
N LYS A 154 2.53 -14.81 -5.22
CA LYS A 154 2.70 -14.08 -3.96
C LYS A 154 2.62 -12.58 -4.21
N LEU A 155 1.54 -11.95 -3.71
CA LEU A 155 1.33 -10.50 -3.72
C LEU A 155 1.60 -9.93 -2.34
N LEU A 156 2.58 -9.03 -2.22
CA LEU A 156 2.96 -8.39 -0.96
C LEU A 156 2.52 -6.93 -0.95
N MET A 157 1.73 -6.52 0.03
CA MET A 157 1.51 -5.12 0.37
C MET A 157 2.67 -4.63 1.25
N CYS A 158 3.41 -3.61 0.81
CA CYS A 158 4.53 -3.02 1.54
C CYS A 158 4.50 -1.51 1.35
N HIS A 159 4.05 -0.76 2.35
CA HIS A 159 3.85 0.69 2.22
C HIS A 159 5.11 1.43 1.71
N HIS A 160 6.29 1.08 2.23
CA HIS A 160 7.56 1.71 1.87
C HIS A 160 8.23 1.01 0.66
N PRO A 161 8.31 1.65 -0.52
CA PRO A 161 9.00 1.06 -1.68
C PRO A 161 10.50 0.81 -1.43
N GLU A 162 11.13 1.58 -0.53
CA GLU A 162 12.53 1.45 -0.15
C GLU A 162 12.86 0.10 0.52
N TYR A 163 11.87 -0.54 1.14
CA TYR A 163 12.09 -1.85 1.78
C TYR A 163 12.30 -2.96 0.75
N PHE A 164 11.87 -2.76 -0.50
CA PHE A 164 11.97 -3.78 -1.53
C PHE A 164 13.42 -4.26 -1.73
N ALA A 165 14.34 -3.33 -1.99
CA ALA A 165 15.74 -3.67 -2.27
C ALA A 165 16.43 -4.38 -1.09
N THR A 166 16.06 -4.04 0.15
CA THR A 166 16.74 -4.55 1.35
C THR A 166 16.08 -5.78 1.95
N ALA A 167 14.77 -5.93 1.80
CA ALA A 167 14.02 -6.98 2.48
C ALA A 167 13.36 -7.98 1.53
N VAL A 168 13.00 -7.59 0.30
CA VAL A 168 12.16 -8.38 -0.60
C VAL A 168 12.90 -8.89 -1.83
N LEU A 169 13.83 -8.13 -2.40
CA LEU A 169 14.47 -8.37 -3.70
C LEU A 169 14.96 -9.83 -3.90
N ASN A 170 15.59 -10.39 -2.89
CA ASN A 170 16.17 -11.74 -2.94
C ASN A 170 15.23 -12.84 -2.40
N ARG A 171 13.91 -12.61 -2.48
CA ARG A 171 12.89 -13.56 -2.04
C ARG A 171 11.98 -13.97 -3.18
N ASP A 172 11.40 -15.15 -3.08
CA ASP A 172 10.34 -15.60 -4.00
C ASP A 172 9.01 -14.94 -3.63
N ILE A 173 8.90 -13.65 -4.00
CA ILE A 173 7.69 -12.83 -3.95
C ILE A 173 7.51 -12.26 -5.35
N ASP A 174 6.36 -12.54 -5.96
CA ASP A 174 6.14 -12.28 -7.39
C ASP A 174 5.87 -10.79 -7.65
N LEU A 175 5.02 -10.17 -6.82
CA LEU A 175 4.70 -8.75 -6.93
C LEU A 175 4.62 -8.10 -5.55
N THR A 176 5.21 -6.93 -5.43
CA THR A 176 5.04 -6.03 -4.27
C THR A 176 4.33 -4.77 -4.72
N VAL A 177 3.31 -4.35 -3.99
CA VAL A 177 2.61 -3.07 -4.19
C VAL A 177 2.96 -2.11 -3.07
N ALA A 178 3.26 -0.85 -3.40
CA ALA A 178 3.72 0.16 -2.45
C ALA A 178 3.08 1.53 -2.67
N GLY A 179 3.13 2.37 -1.62
CA GLY A 179 2.72 3.78 -1.63
C GLY A 179 3.86 4.69 -1.16
N HIS A 180 3.58 5.54 -0.14
CA HIS A 180 4.53 6.39 0.59
C HIS A 180 5.23 7.48 -0.22
N ALA A 181 5.54 7.25 -1.49
CA ALA A 181 6.30 8.16 -2.33
C ALA A 181 5.48 9.35 -2.87
N HIS A 182 4.15 9.29 -2.77
CA HIS A 182 3.22 10.30 -3.29
C HIS A 182 3.53 10.73 -4.73
N GLY A 183 4.01 9.79 -5.56
CA GLY A 183 4.41 10.04 -6.94
C GLY A 183 5.60 10.98 -7.12
N GLY A 184 6.27 11.38 -6.04
CA GLY A 184 7.34 12.38 -6.05
C GLY A 184 6.82 13.82 -6.11
N GLN A 185 5.56 14.07 -5.75
CA GLN A 185 4.83 15.34 -5.58
C GLN A 185 4.84 16.23 -6.85
N VAL A 186 5.99 16.74 -7.24
CA VAL A 186 6.21 17.52 -8.47
C VAL A 186 6.97 16.65 -9.45
N ARG A 187 6.45 16.51 -10.68
CA ARG A 187 7.09 15.67 -11.70
C ARG A 187 7.52 16.50 -12.91
N ILE A 188 8.73 16.20 -13.39
CA ILE A 188 9.25 16.65 -14.67
C ILE A 188 9.42 15.39 -15.53
N GLY A 189 8.48 15.15 -16.43
CA GLY A 189 8.36 13.88 -17.14
C GLY A 189 8.17 12.72 -16.16
N ARG A 190 9.08 11.76 -16.18
CA ARG A 190 9.03 10.59 -15.27
C ARG A 190 9.73 10.81 -13.91
N GLN A 191 10.49 11.89 -13.75
CA GLN A 191 11.24 12.17 -12.53
C GLN A 191 10.39 12.92 -11.52
N GLY A 192 10.22 12.35 -10.32
CA GLY A 192 9.70 13.05 -9.14
C GLY A 192 10.77 13.94 -8.53
N ILE A 193 10.36 15.06 -7.92
CA ILE A 193 11.30 16.02 -7.33
C ILE A 193 11.48 15.78 -5.83
N TYR A 194 10.42 15.36 -5.13
CA TYR A 194 10.44 15.17 -3.68
C TYR A 194 9.55 13.99 -3.25
N SER A 195 10.03 13.19 -2.33
CA SER A 195 9.24 12.15 -1.66
C SER A 195 9.57 12.10 -0.17
N PRO A 196 8.59 11.86 0.71
CA PRO A 196 8.80 11.80 2.15
C PRO A 196 9.90 10.83 2.58
N GLY A 197 10.00 9.65 1.97
CA GLY A 197 10.97 8.61 2.33
C GLY A 197 12.31 8.71 1.60
N GLN A 198 12.37 9.44 0.47
CA GLN A 198 13.53 9.46 -0.43
C GLN A 198 14.11 10.87 -0.66
N TRP A 199 13.50 11.91 -0.09
CA TRP A 199 13.89 13.32 -0.21
C TRP A 199 13.88 13.83 -1.66
N LEU A 200 14.95 14.55 -2.07
CA LEU A 200 15.07 15.16 -3.39
C LEU A 200 15.46 14.12 -4.45
N PHE A 201 14.84 14.23 -5.63
CA PHE A 201 15.05 13.34 -6.78
C PHE A 201 14.88 11.85 -6.45
N PRO A 202 13.73 11.47 -5.87
CA PRO A 202 13.47 10.10 -5.47
C PRO A 202 13.49 9.15 -6.68
N LYS A 203 13.95 7.92 -6.44
CA LYS A 203 14.08 6.89 -7.50
C LYS A 203 12.80 6.08 -7.67
N LEU A 204 12.07 5.79 -6.58
CA LEU A 204 10.90 4.92 -6.56
C LEU A 204 9.65 5.76 -6.31
N THR A 205 8.98 6.23 -7.36
CA THR A 205 7.88 7.19 -7.22
C THR A 205 6.55 6.74 -7.77
N SER A 206 6.53 6.06 -8.92
CA SER A 206 5.29 5.52 -9.51
C SER A 206 5.61 4.55 -10.65
N GLY A 207 4.75 3.56 -10.84
CA GLY A 207 4.90 2.53 -11.87
C GLY A 207 5.79 1.38 -11.44
N PHE A 208 6.25 0.58 -12.39
CA PHE A 208 7.01 -0.63 -12.14
C PHE A 208 8.51 -0.40 -12.00
N TYR A 209 9.14 -1.22 -11.13
CA TYR A 209 10.57 -1.29 -10.87
C TYR A 209 11.00 -2.75 -10.65
N TYR A 210 12.30 -3.04 -10.76
CA TYR A 210 12.90 -4.36 -10.47
C TYR A 210 12.28 -5.49 -11.29
N ASP A 211 12.31 -5.36 -12.61
CA ASP A 211 11.74 -6.34 -13.56
C ASP A 211 10.26 -6.63 -13.23
N ASP A 212 9.49 -5.56 -13.05
CA ASP A 212 8.05 -5.52 -12.75
C ASP A 212 7.61 -6.19 -11.43
N ARG A 213 8.57 -6.42 -10.52
CA ARG A 213 8.31 -7.02 -9.20
C ARG A 213 7.91 -6.03 -8.12
N LEU A 214 8.08 -4.72 -8.35
CA LEU A 214 7.63 -3.65 -7.46
C LEU A 214 6.76 -2.66 -8.24
N LEU A 215 5.51 -2.53 -7.84
CA LEU A 215 4.58 -1.52 -8.33
C LEU A 215 4.38 -0.43 -7.28
N VAL A 216 4.75 0.80 -7.60
CA VAL A 216 4.60 1.96 -6.71
C VAL A 216 3.44 2.82 -7.19
N SER A 217 2.46 3.04 -6.31
CA SER A 217 1.35 3.96 -6.53
C SER A 217 1.71 5.39 -6.13
N ARG A 218 1.06 6.35 -6.77
CA ARG A 218 1.15 7.77 -6.41
C ARG A 218 0.31 8.14 -5.19
N GLY A 219 -0.46 7.18 -4.65
CA GLY A 219 -1.35 7.40 -3.53
C GLY A 219 -2.70 8.02 -3.92
N VAL A 220 -3.72 7.75 -3.11
CA VAL A 220 -5.11 8.16 -3.42
C VAL A 220 -5.44 9.59 -2.97
N THR A 221 -4.63 10.19 -2.08
CA THR A 221 -4.79 11.59 -1.65
C THR A 221 -3.48 12.36 -1.62
N ASN A 222 -3.57 13.66 -1.35
CA ASN A 222 -2.41 14.51 -1.11
C ASN A 222 -2.40 15.01 0.34
N ALA A 223 -1.66 14.33 1.20
CA ALA A 223 -1.53 14.66 2.62
C ALA A 223 -0.28 15.49 2.96
N THR A 224 0.55 15.81 1.98
CA THR A 224 1.76 16.58 2.23
C THR A 224 1.53 18.07 2.02
N TRP A 225 2.39 18.89 2.63
CA TRP A 225 2.40 20.35 2.43
C TRP A 225 2.80 20.75 1.00
N ALA A 226 3.52 19.86 0.29
CA ALA A 226 3.97 20.11 -1.08
C ALA A 226 2.81 19.93 -2.06
N PRO A 227 2.64 20.84 -3.04
CA PRO A 227 1.60 20.69 -4.06
C PRO A 227 1.92 19.53 -4.99
N ARG A 228 0.88 18.89 -5.55
CA ARG A 228 1.02 17.97 -6.66
C ARG A 228 1.01 18.73 -7.98
N ILE A 229 2.14 18.67 -8.71
CA ILE A 229 2.27 19.28 -10.05
C ILE A 229 2.65 18.19 -11.04
N ASN A 230 1.84 18.00 -12.08
CA ASN A 230 1.97 16.89 -13.03
C ASN A 230 1.99 15.50 -12.37
N CYS A 231 1.33 15.37 -11.22
CA CYS A 231 1.32 14.19 -10.38
C CYS A 231 -0.07 14.03 -9.73
N GLY A 232 -1.06 13.55 -10.50
CA GLY A 232 -2.40 13.27 -9.97
C GLY A 232 -2.38 12.16 -8.92
N CYS A 233 -3.36 12.18 -8.00
CA CYS A 233 -3.66 11.03 -7.16
C CYS A 233 -4.26 9.90 -8.00
N GLU A 234 -4.10 8.65 -7.57
CA GLU A 234 -4.62 7.51 -8.32
C GLU A 234 -5.13 6.38 -7.42
N VAL A 235 -6.14 5.67 -7.93
CA VAL A 235 -6.43 4.28 -7.55
C VAL A 235 -5.91 3.40 -8.70
N ILE A 236 -5.12 2.39 -8.37
CA ILE A 236 -4.69 1.40 -9.36
C ILE A 236 -5.65 0.22 -9.28
N ILE A 237 -6.28 -0.13 -10.40
CA ILE A 237 -7.04 -1.37 -10.56
C ILE A 237 -6.07 -2.41 -11.13
N LEU A 238 -5.61 -3.29 -10.28
CA LEU A 238 -4.68 -4.37 -10.61
C LEU A 238 -5.45 -5.61 -11.03
N HIS A 239 -5.26 -6.03 -12.28
CA HIS A 239 -5.78 -7.29 -12.80
C HIS A 239 -4.69 -8.35 -12.76
N LEU A 240 -4.91 -9.43 -12.02
CA LEU A 240 -4.08 -10.62 -12.05
C LEU A 240 -4.73 -11.64 -12.99
N GLU A 241 -4.00 -12.11 -13.98
CA GLU A 241 -4.50 -13.03 -15.01
C GLU A 241 -3.56 -14.23 -15.16
N ALA A 242 -4.14 -15.41 -15.47
CA ALA A 242 -3.35 -16.55 -15.84
C ALA A 242 -2.59 -16.25 -17.15
N GLU A 243 -1.33 -16.65 -17.22
CA GLU A 243 -0.58 -16.66 -18.45
C GLU A 243 -0.96 -17.93 -19.22
N HIS A 244 -1.70 -17.77 -20.32
CA HIS A 244 -1.98 -18.87 -21.23
C HIS A 244 -0.78 -19.10 -22.13
N ALA A 245 -0.30 -20.35 -22.17
CA ALA A 245 0.79 -20.81 -23.04
C ALA A 245 0.44 -20.70 -24.52
#